data_794732f62aa91909f0f51421ca4bd562
#
_entry.id   794732f62aa91909f0f51421ca4bd562
#
_cell.length_a   1.000
_cell.length_b   1.000
_cell.length_c   1.000
_cell.angle_alpha   90.00
_cell.angle_beta   90.00
_cell.angle_gamma   90.00
#
_symmetry.space_group_name_H-M   'P 1'
#
loop_
_entity.id
_entity.type
_entity.pdbx_description
1 polymer ?
#
loop_
_entity_poly.entity_id
_entity_poly.type
_entity_poly.pdbx_seq_one_letter_code
_entity_poly.pdbx_strand_id
1 'polypeptide(L)'
;MAIAVISLMAIKRINIGLAMLAGSAVLVIFTPVSLDQTLGAVKRALFDPETLVLMGAVLLIGVFGYVLKNSGAMEDMVESLVGLVGDSRWVIASVAGLLGALTVPGGSMLTAPMVDQLGDRVGMGPEYKTGVNIVFRHVWYVFLPIIPSMLTAANLAGTTPKALAWQNLPALLAGLTAAWFLLLHPLPKGDKGEWGRAGVTRFLNSVLPLLLVIFLYIGLGLPFLAALALGIFLALFSRPEEGEGSWFSRILTTGSKRLRTMLLPGVRLQLALAVAGVMIFKELLAAGGLINGFAANLVGRGFPLWLLLTVLPLFIGLATGFHEAAIGIAIPIFLPLLSPATFMTGVSLVYVAATIGYILSPLHLCVILTREYFQARFAATYRYLLPTPLFMLALTLIWSLVKGL
;
A
#
# COMPACT_ATOMS: atom_id res chain seq x y z
N MET A 1 -7.72 3.28 -24.95
CA MET A 1 -6.32 3.33 -25.43
C MET A 1 -5.34 3.75 -24.34
N ALA A 2 -5.49 4.87 -23.67
CA ALA A 2 -4.55 5.33 -22.61
C ALA A 2 -4.28 4.27 -21.52
N ILE A 3 -5.33 3.66 -20.95
CA ILE A 3 -5.21 2.57 -19.94
C ILE A 3 -4.42 1.37 -20.52
N ALA A 4 -4.65 1.00 -21.78
CA ALA A 4 -3.93 -0.10 -22.41
C ALA A 4 -2.42 0.20 -22.55
N VAL A 5 -2.06 1.45 -22.88
CA VAL A 5 -0.65 1.88 -22.94
C VAL A 5 -0.02 1.85 -21.57
N ILE A 6 -0.69 2.36 -20.53
CA ILE A 6 -0.22 2.32 -19.13
C ILE A 6 0.01 0.87 -18.71
N SER A 7 -0.98 -0.02 -18.95
CA SER A 7 -0.88 -1.44 -18.58
C SER A 7 0.27 -2.14 -19.34
N LEU A 8 0.41 -1.89 -20.64
CA LEU A 8 1.49 -2.49 -21.45
C LEU A 8 2.88 -2.05 -20.96
N MET A 9 3.04 -0.76 -20.63
CA MET A 9 4.29 -0.24 -20.09
C MET A 9 4.58 -0.79 -18.69
N ALA A 10 3.56 -0.95 -17.84
CA ALA A 10 3.69 -1.61 -16.54
C ALA A 10 4.12 -3.07 -16.66
N ILE A 11 3.54 -3.83 -17.61
CA ILE A 11 3.95 -5.20 -17.94
C ILE A 11 5.44 -5.26 -18.34
N LYS A 12 5.90 -4.28 -19.11
CA LYS A 12 7.32 -4.15 -19.51
C LYS A 12 8.23 -3.62 -18.40
N ARG A 13 7.71 -3.48 -17.17
CA ARG A 13 8.44 -2.95 -16.00
C ARG A 13 9.02 -1.55 -16.20
N ILE A 14 8.44 -0.74 -17.08
CA ILE A 14 8.78 0.66 -17.25
C ILE A 14 8.27 1.42 -16.02
N ASN A 15 9.03 2.45 -15.61
CA ASN A 15 8.65 3.30 -14.48
C ASN A 15 7.20 3.77 -14.63
N ILE A 16 6.39 3.56 -13.58
CA ILE A 16 4.96 3.83 -13.61
C ILE A 16 4.62 5.31 -13.83
N GLY A 17 5.45 6.22 -13.31
CA GLY A 17 5.30 7.65 -13.58
C GLY A 17 5.42 7.95 -15.09
N LEU A 18 6.40 7.35 -15.75
CA LEU A 18 6.55 7.45 -17.21
C LEU A 18 5.39 6.80 -17.95
N ALA A 19 4.89 5.66 -17.44
CA ALA A 19 3.71 5.00 -18.02
C ALA A 19 2.45 5.88 -17.91
N MET A 20 2.26 6.55 -16.77
CA MET A 20 1.15 7.49 -16.56
C MET A 20 1.29 8.72 -17.48
N LEU A 21 2.50 9.26 -17.63
CA LEU A 21 2.76 10.38 -18.56
C LEU A 21 2.50 9.96 -20.03
N ALA A 22 2.92 8.77 -20.41
CA ALA A 22 2.63 8.23 -21.74
C ALA A 22 1.12 8.04 -21.96
N GLY A 23 0.41 7.50 -20.98
CA GLY A 23 -1.05 7.41 -20.99
C GLY A 23 -1.72 8.79 -21.09
N SER A 24 -1.19 9.79 -20.38
CA SER A 24 -1.62 11.18 -20.45
C SER A 24 -1.43 11.78 -21.85
N ALA A 25 -0.29 11.53 -22.50
CA ALA A 25 -0.03 11.96 -23.86
C ALA A 25 -1.01 11.31 -24.86
N VAL A 26 -1.25 10.02 -24.73
CA VAL A 26 -2.28 9.32 -25.53
C VAL A 26 -3.66 9.91 -25.30
N LEU A 27 -3.99 10.25 -24.05
CA LEU A 27 -5.26 10.91 -23.72
C LEU A 27 -5.42 12.22 -24.50
N VAL A 28 -4.43 13.11 -24.45
CA VAL A 28 -4.44 14.41 -25.14
C VAL A 28 -4.60 14.24 -26.66
N ILE A 29 -3.92 13.25 -27.26
CA ILE A 29 -3.99 12.99 -28.71
C ILE A 29 -5.41 12.58 -29.16
N PHE A 30 -6.12 11.80 -28.33
CA PHE A 30 -7.42 11.23 -28.67
C PHE A 30 -8.63 11.95 -28.05
N THR A 31 -8.40 13.12 -27.45
CA THR A 31 -9.47 13.94 -26.86
C THR A 31 -9.45 15.34 -27.42
N PRO A 32 -10.60 16.01 -27.52
CA PRO A 32 -10.69 17.40 -28.02
C PRO A 32 -10.23 18.41 -26.97
N VAL A 33 -9.03 18.20 -26.38
CA VAL A 33 -8.43 19.11 -25.40
C VAL A 33 -7.48 20.06 -26.12
N SER A 34 -7.67 21.38 -25.98
CA SER A 34 -6.77 22.36 -26.56
C SER A 34 -5.40 22.36 -25.86
N LEU A 35 -4.38 22.94 -26.53
CA LEU A 35 -3.05 23.08 -25.95
C LEU A 35 -3.09 23.89 -24.64
N ASP A 36 -3.85 24.97 -24.60
CA ASP A 36 -3.99 25.82 -23.41
C ASP A 36 -4.65 25.06 -22.26
N GLN A 37 -5.67 24.27 -22.55
CA GLN A 37 -6.30 23.38 -21.54
C GLN A 37 -5.34 22.31 -21.03
N THR A 38 -4.53 21.73 -21.92
CA THR A 38 -3.50 20.75 -21.56
C THR A 38 -2.44 21.36 -20.65
N LEU A 39 -1.86 22.51 -21.02
CA LEU A 39 -0.88 23.23 -20.21
C LEU A 39 -1.48 23.67 -18.86
N GLY A 40 -2.70 24.17 -18.87
CA GLY A 40 -3.44 24.53 -17.67
C GLY A 40 -3.66 23.33 -16.72
N ALA A 41 -4.01 22.17 -17.26
CA ALA A 41 -4.19 20.93 -16.50
C ALA A 41 -2.86 20.45 -15.89
N VAL A 42 -1.78 20.44 -16.67
CA VAL A 42 -0.43 20.06 -16.17
C VAL A 42 0.03 21.03 -15.07
N LYS A 43 -0.18 22.34 -15.27
CA LYS A 43 0.17 23.35 -14.24
C LYS A 43 -0.62 23.13 -12.95
N ARG A 44 -1.93 22.94 -13.03
CA ARG A 44 -2.75 22.63 -11.85
C ARG A 44 -2.26 21.36 -11.17
N ALA A 45 -2.05 20.29 -11.93
CA ALA A 45 -1.60 19.01 -11.38
C ALA A 45 -0.28 19.12 -10.59
N LEU A 46 0.69 19.89 -11.09
CA LEU A 46 2.03 19.94 -10.49
C LEU A 46 2.17 20.97 -9.36
N PHE A 47 1.40 22.06 -9.41
CA PHE A 47 1.51 23.18 -8.45
C PHE A 47 0.34 23.25 -7.46
N ASP A 48 -0.58 22.30 -7.52
CA ASP A 48 -1.61 22.18 -6.50
C ASP A 48 -0.99 21.83 -5.13
N PRO A 49 -1.32 22.57 -4.06
CA PRO A 49 -0.76 22.35 -2.72
C PRO A 49 -0.96 20.92 -2.20
N GLU A 50 -2.11 20.31 -2.48
CA GLU A 50 -2.40 18.94 -2.04
C GLU A 50 -1.51 17.91 -2.79
N THR A 51 -1.28 18.14 -4.09
CA THR A 51 -0.36 17.32 -4.88
C THR A 51 1.08 17.44 -4.36
N LEU A 52 1.53 18.64 -4.01
CA LEU A 52 2.86 18.85 -3.43
C LEU A 52 3.02 18.15 -2.07
N VAL A 53 2.00 18.24 -1.22
CA VAL A 53 1.97 17.51 0.06
C VAL A 53 2.02 16.01 -0.17
N LEU A 54 1.26 15.49 -1.14
CA LEU A 54 1.25 14.06 -1.47
C LEU A 54 2.63 13.59 -2.01
N MET A 55 3.24 14.36 -2.90
CA MET A 55 4.59 14.07 -3.38
C MET A 55 5.62 14.08 -2.25
N GLY A 56 5.55 15.06 -1.35
CA GLY A 56 6.38 15.11 -0.15
C GLY A 56 6.18 13.91 0.76
N ALA A 57 4.93 13.50 0.97
CA ALA A 57 4.58 12.35 1.79
C ALA A 57 5.21 11.05 1.25
N VAL A 58 5.07 10.77 -0.04
CA VAL A 58 5.64 9.53 -0.61
C VAL A 58 7.17 9.52 -0.60
N LEU A 59 7.81 10.68 -0.75
CA LEU A 59 9.26 10.81 -0.61
C LEU A 59 9.71 10.50 0.83
N LEU A 60 9.06 11.12 1.83
CA LEU A 60 9.35 10.87 3.25
C LEU A 60 9.05 9.44 3.68
N ILE A 61 7.98 8.81 3.18
CA ILE A 61 7.70 7.39 3.40
C ILE A 61 8.85 6.52 2.86
N GLY A 62 9.37 6.84 1.68
CA GLY A 62 10.54 6.16 1.12
C GLY A 62 11.77 6.27 2.00
N VAL A 63 12.07 7.47 2.49
CA VAL A 63 13.16 7.74 3.44
C VAL A 63 12.95 6.98 4.75
N PHE A 64 11.75 7.05 5.33
CA PHE A 64 11.41 6.37 6.58
C PHE A 64 11.65 4.86 6.50
N GLY A 65 11.12 4.22 5.45
CA GLY A 65 11.33 2.79 5.22
C GLY A 65 12.81 2.44 5.02
N TYR A 66 13.57 3.27 4.31
CA TYR A 66 15.00 3.07 4.11
C TYR A 66 15.79 3.18 5.43
N VAL A 67 15.49 4.18 6.26
CA VAL A 67 16.12 4.38 7.58
C VAL A 67 15.81 3.19 8.49
N LEU A 68 14.56 2.78 8.63
CA LEU A 68 14.17 1.63 9.46
C LEU A 68 14.87 0.34 9.02
N LYS A 69 15.00 0.13 7.71
CA LYS A 69 15.73 -1.04 7.17
C LYS A 69 17.22 -1.00 7.52
N ASN A 70 17.88 0.11 7.24
CA ASN A 70 19.34 0.19 7.35
C ASN A 70 19.84 0.51 8.79
N SER A 71 18.94 0.85 9.70
CA SER A 71 19.23 0.97 11.15
C SER A 71 19.12 -0.33 11.92
N GLY A 72 18.74 -1.45 11.28
CA GLY A 72 18.47 -2.73 11.96
C GLY A 72 17.14 -2.76 12.72
N ALA A 73 16.32 -1.69 12.62
CA ALA A 73 15.04 -1.63 13.32
C ALA A 73 14.07 -2.71 12.83
N MET A 74 14.11 -3.03 11.53
CA MET A 74 13.26 -4.07 10.96
C MET A 74 13.65 -5.47 11.46
N GLU A 75 14.95 -5.79 11.48
CA GLU A 75 15.48 -7.06 11.97
C GLU A 75 15.11 -7.28 13.44
N ASP A 76 15.36 -6.29 14.30
CA ASP A 76 15.03 -6.38 15.72
C ASP A 76 13.52 -6.49 16.01
N MET A 77 12.70 -5.79 15.21
CA MET A 77 11.25 -5.90 15.31
C MET A 77 10.81 -7.36 15.13
N VAL A 78 11.38 -7.97 14.14
CA VAL A 78 11.06 -9.34 13.74
C VAL A 78 11.59 -10.36 14.74
N GLU A 79 12.88 -10.31 15.12
CA GLU A 79 13.48 -11.22 16.12
C GLU A 79 12.76 -11.13 17.47
N SER A 80 12.38 -9.90 17.86
CA SER A 80 11.64 -9.70 19.11
C SER A 80 10.24 -10.30 19.06
N LEU A 81 9.54 -10.20 17.92
CA LEU A 81 8.23 -10.83 17.74
C LEU A 81 8.30 -12.35 17.85
N VAL A 82 9.35 -12.98 17.28
CA VAL A 82 9.56 -14.42 17.41
C VAL A 82 9.68 -14.83 18.87
N GLY A 83 10.40 -14.04 19.67
CA GLY A 83 10.56 -14.30 21.11
C GLY A 83 9.33 -14.03 21.97
N LEU A 84 8.45 -13.11 21.54
CA LEU A 84 7.31 -12.66 22.33
C LEU A 84 6.03 -13.48 22.13
N VAL A 85 5.83 -14.06 20.94
CA VAL A 85 4.58 -14.72 20.57
C VAL A 85 4.77 -16.23 20.61
N GLY A 86 4.15 -16.87 21.57
CA GLY A 86 4.28 -18.31 21.81
C GLY A 86 3.60 -19.25 20.81
N ASP A 87 3.10 -18.73 19.69
CA ASP A 87 2.46 -19.50 18.62
C ASP A 87 2.99 -19.03 17.26
N SER A 88 3.70 -19.89 16.56
CA SER A 88 4.30 -19.58 15.26
C SER A 88 3.33 -19.02 14.24
N ARG A 89 2.04 -19.36 14.32
CA ARG A 89 0.99 -18.84 13.43
C ARG A 89 0.80 -17.33 13.59
N TRP A 90 0.72 -16.84 14.85
CA TRP A 90 0.61 -15.42 15.14
C TRP A 90 1.89 -14.66 14.79
N VAL A 91 3.04 -15.29 14.99
CA VAL A 91 4.33 -14.69 14.61
C VAL A 91 4.41 -14.50 13.11
N ILE A 92 4.05 -15.52 12.32
CA ILE A 92 4.02 -15.45 10.85
C ILE A 92 3.10 -14.29 10.38
N ALA A 93 1.88 -14.20 10.94
CA ALA A 93 0.95 -13.13 10.62
C ALA A 93 1.49 -11.74 10.97
N SER A 94 2.05 -11.62 12.18
CA SER A 94 2.56 -10.34 12.72
C SER A 94 3.78 -9.87 11.95
N VAL A 95 4.72 -10.75 11.64
CA VAL A 95 5.92 -10.43 10.85
C VAL A 95 5.54 -9.93 9.45
N ALA A 96 4.72 -10.70 8.74
CA ALA A 96 4.29 -10.30 7.40
C ALA A 96 3.47 -8.99 7.44
N GLY A 97 2.58 -8.82 8.43
CA GLY A 97 1.72 -7.66 8.59
C GLY A 97 2.48 -6.38 8.97
N LEU A 98 3.32 -6.43 9.98
CA LEU A 98 4.10 -5.27 10.47
C LEU A 98 5.03 -4.72 9.38
N LEU A 99 5.78 -5.59 8.72
CA LEU A 99 6.65 -5.16 7.64
C LEU A 99 5.86 -4.81 6.36
N GLY A 100 4.63 -5.31 6.24
CA GLY A 100 3.67 -4.90 5.22
C GLY A 100 3.29 -3.43 5.32
N ALA A 101 3.06 -2.96 6.55
CA ALA A 101 2.73 -1.56 6.84
C ALA A 101 3.82 -0.57 6.41
N LEU A 102 5.06 -1.01 6.26
CA LEU A 102 6.20 -0.16 5.89
C LEU A 102 6.30 0.12 4.38
N THR A 103 5.40 -0.35 3.56
CA THR A 103 5.27 -0.07 2.10
C THR A 103 6.59 0.01 1.30
N VAL A 104 7.61 -0.74 1.73
CA VAL A 104 8.92 -0.76 1.06
C VAL A 104 8.83 -1.64 -0.19
N PRO A 105 9.14 -1.13 -1.39
CA PRO A 105 9.22 -1.95 -2.59
C PRO A 105 10.17 -3.14 -2.40
N GLY A 106 9.70 -4.34 -2.76
CA GLY A 106 10.45 -5.57 -2.50
C GLY A 106 10.53 -5.99 -1.03
N GLY A 107 9.79 -5.32 -0.13
CA GLY A 107 9.76 -5.64 1.30
C GLY A 107 9.23 -7.03 1.62
N SER A 108 8.56 -7.71 0.68
CA SER A 108 8.21 -9.12 0.81
C SER A 108 9.43 -10.03 0.93
N MET A 109 10.59 -9.61 0.40
CA MET A 109 11.86 -10.31 0.55
C MET A 109 12.46 -10.19 1.96
N LEU A 110 12.06 -9.17 2.74
CA LEU A 110 12.49 -9.03 4.13
C LEU A 110 11.76 -10.02 5.04
N THR A 111 10.50 -10.31 4.73
CA THR A 111 9.68 -11.25 5.50
C THR A 111 9.85 -12.70 5.05
N ALA A 112 10.24 -12.92 3.79
CA ALA A 112 10.35 -14.25 3.20
C ALA A 112 11.25 -15.22 4.01
N PRO A 113 12.49 -14.88 4.41
CA PRO A 113 13.34 -15.81 5.19
C PRO A 113 12.70 -16.22 6.52
N MET A 114 11.93 -15.35 7.14
CA MET A 114 11.29 -15.61 8.42
C MET A 114 10.04 -16.46 8.28
N VAL A 115 9.22 -16.13 7.28
CA VAL A 115 8.08 -16.97 6.89
C VAL A 115 8.59 -18.36 6.47
N ASP A 116 9.79 -18.44 5.89
CA ASP A 116 10.43 -19.72 5.55
C ASP A 116 10.72 -20.56 6.79
N GLN A 117 11.52 -20.03 7.70
CA GLN A 117 11.90 -20.73 8.93
C GLN A 117 10.68 -21.11 9.79
N LEU A 118 9.75 -20.19 9.97
CA LEU A 118 8.54 -20.43 10.77
C LEU A 118 7.57 -21.39 10.05
N GLY A 119 7.47 -21.26 8.73
CA GLY A 119 6.65 -22.13 7.89
C GLY A 119 7.12 -23.56 7.87
N ASP A 120 8.44 -23.80 7.84
CA ASP A 120 9.01 -25.17 7.95
C ASP A 120 8.63 -25.85 9.26
N ARG A 121 8.65 -25.12 10.37
CA ARG A 121 8.25 -25.63 11.69
C ARG A 121 6.79 -26.10 11.75
N VAL A 122 5.94 -25.52 10.92
CA VAL A 122 4.49 -25.85 10.87
C VAL A 122 4.11 -26.60 9.59
N GLY A 123 5.08 -27.08 8.81
CA GLY A 123 4.87 -27.92 7.63
C GLY A 123 4.30 -27.21 6.40
N MET A 124 4.56 -25.89 6.22
CA MET A 124 4.09 -25.14 5.04
C MET A 124 4.98 -25.42 3.82
N GLY A 125 4.36 -25.82 2.70
CA GLY A 125 5.04 -25.88 1.42
C GLY A 125 5.28 -24.50 0.78
N PRO A 126 6.10 -24.43 -0.27
CA PRO A 126 6.50 -23.17 -0.94
C PRO A 126 5.36 -22.28 -1.36
N GLU A 127 4.32 -22.85 -1.96
CA GLU A 127 3.14 -22.13 -2.43
C GLU A 127 2.33 -21.54 -1.27
N TYR A 128 2.23 -22.28 -0.16
CA TYR A 128 1.56 -21.85 1.05
C TYR A 128 2.30 -20.67 1.70
N LYS A 129 3.63 -20.79 1.89
CA LYS A 129 4.48 -19.72 2.41
C LYS A 129 4.33 -18.45 1.58
N THR A 130 4.30 -18.59 0.24
CA THR A 130 4.07 -17.46 -0.67
C THR A 130 2.72 -16.80 -0.42
N GLY A 131 1.64 -17.57 -0.38
CA GLY A 131 0.28 -17.05 -0.13
C GLY A 131 0.19 -16.31 1.19
N VAL A 132 0.67 -16.91 2.28
CA VAL A 132 0.66 -16.33 3.62
C VAL A 132 1.47 -15.03 3.67
N ASN A 133 2.69 -15.03 3.14
CA ASN A 133 3.53 -13.83 3.11
C ASN A 133 2.88 -12.67 2.37
N ILE A 134 2.23 -12.93 1.24
CA ILE A 134 1.56 -11.89 0.45
C ILE A 134 0.27 -11.44 1.13
N VAL A 135 -0.60 -12.35 1.58
CA VAL A 135 -1.89 -12.00 2.16
C VAL A 135 -1.73 -11.16 3.42
N PHE A 136 -0.95 -11.63 4.42
CA PHE A 136 -0.79 -10.90 5.68
C PHE A 136 -0.04 -9.59 5.52
N ARG A 137 0.81 -9.45 4.50
CA ARG A 137 1.46 -8.21 4.16
C ARG A 137 0.49 -7.18 3.58
N HIS A 138 -0.47 -7.59 2.75
CA HIS A 138 -1.29 -6.67 1.95
C HIS A 138 -2.71 -6.47 2.47
N VAL A 139 -3.20 -7.30 3.41
CA VAL A 139 -4.53 -7.12 4.00
C VAL A 139 -4.69 -5.74 4.66
N TRP A 140 -3.61 -5.17 5.17
CA TRP A 140 -3.57 -3.84 5.79
C TRP A 140 -3.70 -2.67 4.80
N TYR A 141 -3.48 -2.92 3.51
CA TYR A 141 -3.51 -1.88 2.47
C TYR A 141 -4.87 -1.23 2.31
N VAL A 142 -5.93 -1.92 2.70
CA VAL A 142 -7.28 -1.33 2.67
C VAL A 142 -7.54 -0.37 3.84
N PHE A 143 -6.72 -0.37 4.88
CA PHE A 143 -7.03 0.35 6.12
C PHE A 143 -5.96 1.37 6.55
N LEU A 144 -4.68 1.11 6.34
CA LEU A 144 -3.63 1.98 6.88
C LEU A 144 -3.60 3.35 6.16
N PRO A 145 -3.83 4.46 6.88
CA PRO A 145 -3.93 5.80 6.29
C PRO A 145 -2.57 6.37 5.84
N ILE A 146 -1.47 5.68 6.12
CA ILE A 146 -0.11 6.06 5.74
C ILE A 146 0.33 5.46 4.39
N ILE A 147 -0.48 4.61 3.79
CA ILE A 147 -0.15 3.98 2.51
C ILE A 147 -0.32 5.00 1.37
N PRO A 148 0.67 5.14 0.46
CA PRO A 148 0.61 6.13 -0.61
C PRO A 148 -0.67 6.08 -1.46
N SER A 149 -1.15 4.88 -1.80
CA SER A 149 -2.39 4.71 -2.54
C SER A 149 -3.63 5.15 -1.76
N MET A 150 -3.65 5.00 -0.42
CA MET A 150 -4.72 5.51 0.44
C MET A 150 -4.72 7.04 0.45
N LEU A 151 -3.53 7.66 0.54
CA LEU A 151 -3.37 9.11 0.44
C LEU A 151 -3.85 9.62 -0.91
N THR A 152 -3.44 8.95 -1.99
CA THR A 152 -3.88 9.28 -3.37
C THR A 152 -5.39 9.13 -3.51
N ALA A 153 -5.98 8.03 -3.05
CA ALA A 153 -7.43 7.81 -3.11
C ALA A 153 -8.22 8.89 -2.36
N ALA A 154 -7.79 9.21 -1.15
CA ALA A 154 -8.44 10.23 -0.32
C ALA A 154 -8.36 11.62 -0.97
N ASN A 155 -7.19 11.99 -1.49
CA ASN A 155 -7.00 13.25 -2.21
C ASN A 155 -7.88 13.32 -3.48
N LEU A 156 -7.85 12.28 -4.32
CA LEU A 156 -8.66 12.21 -5.53
C LEU A 156 -10.17 12.31 -5.23
N ALA A 157 -10.61 11.71 -4.11
CA ALA A 157 -12.01 11.73 -3.68
C ALA A 157 -12.40 12.97 -2.86
N GLY A 158 -11.49 13.90 -2.59
CA GLY A 158 -11.78 15.08 -1.76
C GLY A 158 -12.15 14.71 -0.31
N THR A 159 -11.57 13.64 0.23
CA THR A 159 -11.80 13.16 1.60
C THR A 159 -10.48 13.01 2.36
N THR A 160 -10.55 12.56 3.61
CA THR A 160 -9.34 12.31 4.40
C THR A 160 -8.94 10.84 4.39
N PRO A 161 -7.64 10.51 4.42
CA PRO A 161 -7.19 9.12 4.53
C PRO A 161 -7.75 8.41 5.76
N LYS A 162 -7.94 9.14 6.87
CA LYS A 162 -8.57 8.64 8.08
C LYS A 162 -10.03 8.23 7.86
N ALA A 163 -10.83 9.08 7.21
CA ALA A 163 -12.23 8.78 6.91
C ALA A 163 -12.36 7.54 6.01
N LEU A 164 -11.54 7.47 4.95
CA LEU A 164 -11.54 6.32 4.04
C LEU A 164 -11.07 5.04 4.74
N ALA A 165 -10.06 5.12 5.60
CA ALA A 165 -9.59 3.99 6.41
C ALA A 165 -10.72 3.44 7.31
N TRP A 166 -11.42 4.30 8.05
CA TRP A 166 -12.55 3.87 8.88
C TRP A 166 -13.70 3.26 8.06
N GLN A 167 -13.97 3.81 6.88
CA GLN A 167 -14.96 3.24 5.96
C GLN A 167 -14.57 1.83 5.50
N ASN A 168 -13.28 1.54 5.35
CA ASN A 168 -12.73 0.25 4.94
C ASN A 168 -12.52 -0.74 6.11
N LEU A 169 -12.79 -0.35 7.36
CA LEU A 169 -12.61 -1.24 8.52
C LEU A 169 -13.32 -2.59 8.36
N PRO A 170 -14.57 -2.68 7.87
CA PRO A 170 -15.21 -3.97 7.63
C PRO A 170 -14.43 -4.86 6.65
N ALA A 171 -13.83 -4.29 5.60
CA ALA A 171 -12.99 -5.03 4.65
C ALA A 171 -11.73 -5.58 5.31
N LEU A 172 -11.06 -4.77 6.16
CA LEU A 172 -9.90 -5.24 6.94
C LEU A 172 -10.26 -6.41 7.85
N LEU A 173 -11.35 -6.26 8.64
CA LEU A 173 -11.79 -7.32 9.57
C LEU A 173 -12.15 -8.60 8.81
N ALA A 174 -12.83 -8.48 7.67
CA ALA A 174 -13.11 -9.60 6.78
C ALA A 174 -11.82 -10.27 6.30
N GLY A 175 -10.84 -9.47 5.86
CA GLY A 175 -9.56 -9.98 5.39
C GLY A 175 -8.76 -10.69 6.47
N LEU A 176 -8.63 -10.11 7.65
CA LEU A 176 -7.93 -10.73 8.79
C LEU A 176 -8.62 -12.02 9.24
N THR A 177 -9.95 -12.01 9.33
CA THR A 177 -10.74 -13.19 9.70
C THR A 177 -10.56 -14.31 8.66
N ALA A 178 -10.72 -14.00 7.37
CA ALA A 178 -10.52 -14.98 6.30
C ALA A 178 -9.08 -15.50 6.27
N ALA A 179 -8.09 -14.61 6.37
CA ALA A 179 -6.68 -15.01 6.41
C ALA A 179 -6.37 -15.93 7.59
N TRP A 180 -6.92 -15.63 8.76
CA TRP A 180 -6.77 -16.50 9.93
C TRP A 180 -7.38 -17.89 9.68
N PHE A 181 -8.67 -17.97 9.34
CA PHE A 181 -9.34 -19.25 9.22
C PHE A 181 -8.87 -20.07 8.02
N LEU A 182 -8.54 -19.43 6.91
CA LEU A 182 -8.15 -20.12 5.67
C LEU A 182 -6.65 -20.46 5.62
N LEU A 183 -5.80 -19.64 6.24
CA LEU A 183 -4.35 -19.77 6.07
C LEU A 183 -3.59 -20.12 7.36
N LEU A 184 -4.08 -19.79 8.55
CA LEU A 184 -3.32 -20.06 9.78
C LEU A 184 -3.98 -21.08 10.70
N HIS A 185 -5.29 -21.02 10.84
CA HIS A 185 -6.03 -21.96 11.72
C HIS A 185 -5.78 -23.44 11.37
N PRO A 186 -5.66 -23.85 10.09
CA PRO A 186 -5.38 -25.25 9.73
C PRO A 186 -3.98 -25.73 10.12
N LEU A 187 -3.06 -24.81 10.44
CA LEU A 187 -1.68 -25.16 10.81
C LEU A 187 -1.58 -25.61 12.26
N PRO A 188 -0.63 -26.50 12.60
CA PRO A 188 -0.35 -26.84 13.98
C PRO A 188 0.14 -25.61 14.77
N LYS A 189 -0.13 -25.60 16.08
CA LYS A 189 0.46 -24.62 16.98
C LYS A 189 1.97 -24.89 17.04
N GLY A 190 2.76 -23.85 16.81
CA GLY A 190 4.23 -23.95 16.98
C GLY A 190 4.63 -23.91 18.45
N ASP A 191 5.93 -24.03 18.68
CA ASP A 191 6.54 -24.03 20.02
C ASP A 191 6.26 -22.71 20.74
N LYS A 192 6.14 -22.80 22.07
CA LYS A 192 5.98 -21.63 22.94
C LYS A 192 7.28 -20.82 22.95
N GLY A 193 7.20 -19.54 22.58
CA GLY A 193 8.29 -18.60 22.74
C GLY A 193 8.56 -18.31 24.23
N GLU A 194 9.79 -17.96 24.55
CA GLU A 194 10.13 -17.51 25.90
C GLU A 194 9.82 -16.01 26.05
N TRP A 195 8.87 -15.69 26.94
CA TRP A 195 8.55 -14.31 27.29
C TRP A 195 9.68 -13.72 28.15
N GLY A 196 10.42 -12.77 27.58
CA GLY A 196 11.46 -12.03 28.32
C GLY A 196 11.25 -10.52 28.24
N ARG A 197 11.47 -9.80 29.35
CA ARG A 197 11.39 -8.32 29.38
C ARG A 197 12.28 -7.66 28.31
N ALA A 198 13.45 -8.25 28.06
CA ALA A 198 14.37 -7.76 27.03
C ALA A 198 13.77 -7.80 25.61
N GLY A 199 13.01 -8.83 25.27
CA GLY A 199 12.32 -8.94 23.99
C GLY A 199 11.25 -7.89 23.81
N VAL A 200 10.44 -7.62 24.85
CA VAL A 200 9.43 -6.56 24.83
C VAL A 200 10.05 -5.19 24.58
N THR A 201 11.11 -4.87 25.33
CA THR A 201 11.80 -3.58 25.21
C THR A 201 12.42 -3.42 23.82
N ARG A 202 13.05 -4.45 23.29
CA ARG A 202 13.63 -4.46 21.94
C ARG A 202 12.54 -4.23 20.87
N PHE A 203 11.41 -4.94 20.99
CA PHE A 203 10.27 -4.77 20.10
C PHE A 203 9.71 -3.35 20.14
N LEU A 204 9.39 -2.83 21.33
CA LEU A 204 8.84 -1.49 21.49
C LEU A 204 9.79 -0.41 20.93
N ASN A 205 11.09 -0.51 21.21
CA ASN A 205 12.08 0.41 20.65
C ASN A 205 12.16 0.35 19.12
N SER A 206 11.89 -0.80 18.52
CA SER A 206 11.94 -0.98 17.08
C SER A 206 10.72 -0.46 16.37
N VAL A 207 9.54 -0.60 16.98
CA VAL A 207 8.25 -0.15 16.43
C VAL A 207 7.96 1.31 16.78
N LEU A 208 8.60 1.85 17.81
CA LEU A 208 8.33 3.19 18.34
C LEU A 208 8.31 4.31 17.30
N PRO A 209 9.24 4.39 16.32
CA PRO A 209 9.19 5.41 15.28
C PRO A 209 7.91 5.33 14.44
N LEU A 210 7.45 4.13 14.11
CA LEU A 210 6.21 3.91 13.36
C LEU A 210 4.98 4.27 14.18
N LEU A 211 4.93 3.82 15.44
CA LEU A 211 3.83 4.16 16.35
C LEU A 211 3.76 5.66 16.60
N LEU A 212 4.90 6.34 16.69
CA LEU A 212 4.95 7.80 16.83
C LEU A 212 4.29 8.48 15.64
N VAL A 213 4.61 8.10 14.41
CA VAL A 213 3.98 8.68 13.20
C VAL A 213 2.46 8.51 13.25
N ILE A 214 2.00 7.30 13.57
CA ILE A 214 0.56 6.99 13.66
C ILE A 214 -0.10 7.83 14.75
N PHE A 215 0.51 7.89 15.94
CA PHE A 215 -0.01 8.66 17.07
C PHE A 215 -0.05 10.16 16.78
N LEU A 216 1.00 10.74 16.23
CA LEU A 216 1.06 12.16 15.90
C LEU A 216 0.02 12.53 14.83
N TYR A 217 -0.11 11.71 13.78
CA TYR A 217 -1.02 11.98 12.69
C TYR A 217 -2.49 11.71 13.07
N ILE A 218 -2.79 10.52 13.60
CA ILE A 218 -4.18 10.10 13.88
C ILE A 218 -4.63 10.61 15.26
N GLY A 219 -3.75 10.52 16.27
CA GLY A 219 -4.06 10.87 17.66
C GLY A 219 -4.07 12.39 17.90
N LEU A 220 -3.02 13.08 17.48
CA LEU A 220 -2.87 14.52 17.72
C LEU A 220 -3.30 15.40 16.55
N GLY A 221 -3.60 14.81 15.36
CA GLY A 221 -4.02 15.57 14.18
C GLY A 221 -2.93 16.43 13.55
N LEU A 222 -1.63 16.12 13.80
CA LEU A 222 -0.55 16.86 13.17
C LEU A 222 -0.55 16.65 11.64
N PRO A 223 -0.05 17.62 10.86
CA PRO A 223 0.15 17.43 9.43
C PRO A 223 1.01 16.18 9.16
N PHE A 224 0.59 15.35 8.19
CA PHE A 224 1.22 14.06 7.93
C PHE A 224 2.73 14.16 7.64
N LEU A 225 3.16 15.19 6.89
CA LEU A 225 4.58 15.44 6.63
C LEU A 225 5.38 15.70 7.91
N ALA A 226 4.81 16.45 8.85
CA ALA A 226 5.44 16.73 10.14
C ALA A 226 5.55 15.45 10.99
N ALA A 227 4.48 14.65 11.05
CA ALA A 227 4.50 13.37 11.75
C ALA A 227 5.57 12.41 11.18
N LEU A 228 5.68 12.31 9.84
CA LEU A 228 6.71 11.52 9.17
C LEU A 228 8.12 12.04 9.47
N ALA A 229 8.34 13.35 9.40
CA ALA A 229 9.65 13.95 9.68
C ALA A 229 10.10 13.65 11.12
N LEU A 230 9.19 13.74 12.10
CA LEU A 230 9.47 13.40 13.50
C LEU A 230 9.72 11.90 13.67
N GLY A 231 8.97 11.02 12.98
CA GLY A 231 9.23 9.58 12.98
C GLY A 231 10.59 9.22 12.37
N ILE A 232 10.97 9.86 11.26
CA ILE A 232 12.30 9.71 10.66
C ILE A 232 13.39 10.18 11.62
N PHE A 233 13.20 11.35 12.23
CA PHE A 233 14.14 11.87 13.22
C PHE A 233 14.33 10.87 14.37
N LEU A 234 13.23 10.38 14.95
CA LEU A 234 13.32 9.38 16.00
C LEU A 234 14.04 8.11 15.53
N ALA A 235 13.73 7.61 14.33
CA ALA A 235 14.39 6.41 13.78
C ALA A 235 15.90 6.58 13.58
N LEU A 236 16.34 7.78 13.19
CA LEU A 236 17.77 8.09 13.02
C LEU A 236 18.52 8.07 14.35
N PHE A 237 17.90 8.56 15.42
CA PHE A 237 18.56 8.80 16.72
C PHE A 237 18.26 7.77 17.79
N SER A 238 17.27 6.89 17.60
CA SER A 238 16.80 5.95 18.64
C SER A 238 17.73 4.77 18.94
N ARG A 239 18.76 4.52 18.14
CA ARG A 239 19.60 3.32 18.22
C ARG A 239 21.06 3.70 18.06
N PRO A 240 21.73 4.12 19.16
CA PRO A 240 23.14 4.43 19.09
C PRO A 240 23.97 3.19 18.76
N GLU A 241 24.94 3.33 17.85
CA GLU A 241 25.94 2.29 17.59
C GLU A 241 26.80 2.09 18.86
N GLU A 242 27.28 0.86 19.07
CA GLU A 242 28.25 0.57 20.12
C GLU A 242 29.55 1.33 19.87
N GLY A 243 30.14 1.88 20.92
CA GLY A 243 31.38 2.67 20.81
C GLY A 243 31.73 3.40 22.11
N GLU A 244 32.88 4.04 22.11
CA GLU A 244 33.37 4.85 23.23
C GLU A 244 32.57 6.15 23.40
N GLY A 245 32.44 6.62 24.65
CA GLY A 245 31.78 7.85 25.00
C GLY A 245 30.43 7.69 25.72
N SER A 246 29.85 8.83 26.14
CA SER A 246 28.55 8.82 26.82
C SER A 246 27.42 8.36 25.89
N TRP A 247 26.34 7.82 26.46
CA TRP A 247 25.16 7.42 25.70
C TRP A 247 24.61 8.55 24.82
N PHE A 248 24.61 9.79 25.33
CA PHE A 248 24.16 10.97 24.60
C PHE A 248 25.08 11.30 23.40
N SER A 249 26.40 11.23 23.59
CA SER A 249 27.38 11.43 22.52
C SER A 249 27.19 10.39 21.40
N ARG A 250 26.99 9.13 21.75
CA ARG A 250 26.72 8.04 20.79
C ARG A 250 25.43 8.25 19.99
N ILE A 251 24.35 8.70 20.62
CA ILE A 251 23.12 9.06 19.91
C ILE A 251 23.38 10.14 18.87
N LEU A 252 24.06 11.22 19.24
CA LEU A 252 24.32 12.34 18.33
C LEU A 252 25.23 11.95 17.18
N THR A 253 26.31 11.23 17.43
CA THR A 253 27.24 10.79 16.39
C THR A 253 26.59 9.79 15.44
N THR A 254 25.90 8.79 15.94
CA THR A 254 25.14 7.82 15.13
C THR A 254 24.06 8.51 14.31
N GLY A 255 23.25 9.36 14.93
CA GLY A 255 22.18 10.08 14.26
C GLY A 255 22.70 11.01 13.16
N SER A 256 23.77 11.77 13.42
CA SER A 256 24.36 12.65 12.41
C SER A 256 25.02 11.88 11.25
N LYS A 257 25.64 10.73 11.53
CA LYS A 257 26.18 9.82 10.50
C LYS A 257 25.04 9.29 9.63
N ARG A 258 23.97 8.77 10.23
CA ARG A 258 22.79 8.24 9.53
C ARG A 258 22.07 9.32 8.74
N LEU A 259 21.96 10.53 9.26
CA LEU A 259 21.40 11.67 8.54
C LEU A 259 22.11 11.89 7.19
N ARG A 260 23.44 11.85 7.19
CA ARG A 260 24.24 12.03 5.98
C ARG A 260 24.19 10.84 5.03
N THR A 261 24.11 9.61 5.55
CA THR A 261 24.26 8.38 4.76
C THR A 261 22.93 7.75 4.34
N MET A 262 21.82 8.06 5.03
CA MET A 262 20.55 7.36 4.82
C MET A 262 19.43 8.24 4.24
N LEU A 263 19.47 9.56 4.41
CA LEU A 263 18.38 10.41 3.89
C LEU A 263 18.33 10.39 2.36
N LEU A 264 19.44 10.73 1.70
CA LEU A 264 19.47 10.80 0.23
C LEU A 264 19.20 9.46 -0.46
N PRO A 265 19.81 8.33 -0.05
CA PRO A 265 19.49 7.02 -0.64
C PRO A 265 18.06 6.56 -0.38
N GLY A 266 17.41 7.07 0.69
CA GLY A 266 16.01 6.81 1.00
C GLY A 266 15.04 7.56 0.08
N VAL A 267 15.47 8.66 -0.54
CA VAL A 267 14.63 9.46 -1.44
C VAL A 267 14.38 8.68 -2.73
N ARG A 268 13.14 8.31 -2.96
CA ARG A 268 12.72 7.57 -4.15
C ARG A 268 11.95 8.48 -5.10
N LEU A 269 12.64 9.23 -5.93
CA LEU A 269 12.04 10.15 -6.91
C LEU A 269 11.02 9.46 -7.84
N GLN A 270 11.18 8.15 -8.07
CA GLN A 270 10.23 7.36 -8.84
C GLN A 270 8.81 7.36 -8.25
N LEU A 271 8.68 7.44 -6.91
CA LEU A 271 7.37 7.52 -6.24
C LEU A 271 6.73 8.90 -6.46
N ALA A 272 7.51 9.98 -6.34
CA ALA A 272 7.02 11.32 -6.63
C ALA A 272 6.62 11.47 -8.11
N LEU A 273 7.40 10.91 -9.03
CA LEU A 273 7.07 10.87 -10.45
C LEU A 273 5.78 10.09 -10.72
N ALA A 274 5.54 8.99 -9.99
CA ALA A 274 4.30 8.24 -10.08
C ALA A 274 3.10 9.10 -9.66
N VAL A 275 3.19 9.80 -8.52
CA VAL A 275 2.14 10.73 -8.06
C VAL A 275 1.91 11.84 -9.07
N ALA A 276 2.98 12.51 -9.55
CA ALA A 276 2.87 13.55 -10.56
C ALA A 276 2.17 13.04 -11.83
N GLY A 277 2.55 11.86 -12.33
CA GLY A 277 1.91 11.23 -13.48
C GLY A 277 0.41 10.96 -13.28
N VAL A 278 0.05 10.46 -12.09
CA VAL A 278 -1.36 10.23 -11.70
C VAL A 278 -2.15 11.53 -11.69
N MET A 279 -1.60 12.58 -11.08
CA MET A 279 -2.31 13.87 -10.97
C MET A 279 -2.46 14.58 -12.33
N ILE A 280 -1.43 14.51 -13.19
CA ILE A 280 -1.53 14.99 -14.57
C ILE A 280 -2.61 14.22 -15.33
N PHE A 281 -2.62 12.91 -15.22
CA PHE A 281 -3.63 12.07 -15.87
C PHE A 281 -5.04 12.41 -15.41
N LYS A 282 -5.26 12.60 -14.09
CA LYS A 282 -6.53 13.04 -13.49
C LYS A 282 -7.01 14.37 -14.07
N GLU A 283 -6.14 15.38 -14.07
CA GLU A 283 -6.50 16.73 -14.55
C GLU A 283 -6.83 16.73 -16.05
N LEU A 284 -6.11 15.94 -16.85
CA LEU A 284 -6.39 15.79 -18.28
C LEU A 284 -7.68 15.02 -18.55
N LEU A 285 -7.98 13.99 -17.77
CA LEU A 285 -9.27 13.28 -17.83
C LEU A 285 -10.43 14.24 -17.55
N ALA A 286 -10.28 15.08 -16.52
CA ALA A 286 -11.29 16.08 -16.16
C ALA A 286 -11.46 17.14 -17.28
N ALA A 287 -10.35 17.67 -17.81
CA ALA A 287 -10.35 18.66 -18.89
C ALA A 287 -10.98 18.12 -20.19
N GLY A 288 -10.79 16.84 -20.48
CA GLY A 288 -11.34 16.17 -21.68
C GLY A 288 -12.81 15.79 -21.59
N GLY A 289 -13.46 15.98 -20.44
CA GLY A 289 -14.87 15.60 -20.23
C GLY A 289 -15.14 14.08 -20.33
N LEU A 290 -14.09 13.25 -20.49
CA LEU A 290 -14.21 11.83 -20.75
C LEU A 290 -14.78 11.06 -19.56
N ILE A 291 -14.56 11.54 -18.35
CA ILE A 291 -15.02 10.90 -17.12
C ILE A 291 -16.55 10.83 -17.12
N ASN A 292 -17.21 11.96 -17.39
CA ASN A 292 -18.67 12.05 -17.36
C ASN A 292 -19.31 11.27 -18.51
N GLY A 293 -18.68 11.25 -19.69
CA GLY A 293 -19.21 10.56 -20.86
C GLY A 293 -19.09 9.03 -20.80
N PHE A 294 -17.95 8.50 -20.39
CA PHE A 294 -17.70 7.06 -20.36
C PHE A 294 -18.55 6.35 -19.29
N ALA A 295 -18.50 6.86 -18.08
CA ALA A 295 -19.20 6.28 -16.95
C ALA A 295 -20.72 6.40 -17.11
N ALA A 296 -21.23 7.57 -17.52
CA ALA A 296 -22.66 7.79 -17.80
C ALA A 296 -23.18 6.89 -18.94
N ASN A 297 -22.38 6.66 -19.97
CA ASN A 297 -22.74 5.80 -21.09
C ASN A 297 -22.91 4.33 -20.66
N LEU A 298 -22.05 3.83 -19.77
CA LEU A 298 -22.16 2.47 -19.25
C LEU A 298 -23.41 2.32 -18.36
N VAL A 299 -23.69 3.28 -17.49
CA VAL A 299 -24.91 3.27 -16.66
C VAL A 299 -26.14 3.43 -17.56
N GLY A 300 -26.10 4.30 -18.54
CA GLY A 300 -27.21 4.49 -19.52
C GLY A 300 -27.51 3.23 -20.37
N ARG A 301 -26.56 2.31 -20.50
CA ARG A 301 -26.76 0.99 -21.14
C ARG A 301 -27.31 -0.05 -20.17
N GLY A 302 -27.67 0.32 -18.95
CA GLY A 302 -28.29 -0.58 -17.95
C GLY A 302 -27.32 -1.45 -17.16
N PHE A 303 -26.00 -1.17 -17.21
CA PHE A 303 -25.07 -1.86 -16.33
C PHE A 303 -25.26 -1.39 -14.88
N PRO A 304 -25.46 -2.31 -13.92
CA PRO A 304 -25.60 -1.95 -12.52
C PRO A 304 -24.37 -1.22 -11.99
N LEU A 305 -24.57 -0.11 -11.29
CA LEU A 305 -23.46 0.71 -10.77
C LEU A 305 -22.50 -0.10 -9.90
N TRP A 306 -23.02 -0.93 -8.98
CA TRP A 306 -22.20 -1.77 -8.11
C TRP A 306 -21.26 -2.72 -8.89
N LEU A 307 -21.71 -3.21 -10.05
CA LEU A 307 -20.89 -4.08 -10.91
C LEU A 307 -19.73 -3.31 -11.53
N LEU A 308 -20.00 -2.09 -12.01
CA LEU A 308 -18.99 -1.20 -12.59
C LEU A 308 -17.95 -0.79 -11.54
N LEU A 309 -18.39 -0.41 -10.32
CA LEU A 309 -17.53 -0.03 -9.21
C LEU A 309 -16.69 -1.19 -8.65
N THR A 310 -17.04 -2.42 -8.99
CA THR A 310 -16.31 -3.62 -8.54
C THR A 310 -15.40 -4.17 -9.62
N VAL A 311 -15.97 -4.50 -10.79
CA VAL A 311 -15.27 -5.27 -11.83
C VAL A 311 -14.20 -4.44 -12.53
N LEU A 312 -14.49 -3.19 -12.90
CA LEU A 312 -13.52 -2.36 -13.62
C LEU A 312 -12.31 -1.99 -12.76
N PRO A 313 -12.47 -1.49 -11.50
CA PRO A 313 -11.32 -1.25 -10.63
C PRO A 313 -10.49 -2.50 -10.35
N LEU A 314 -11.13 -3.64 -10.12
CA LEU A 314 -10.48 -4.93 -9.97
C LEU A 314 -9.61 -5.25 -11.20
N PHE A 315 -10.18 -5.10 -12.40
CA PHE A 315 -9.46 -5.36 -13.65
C PHE A 315 -8.31 -4.38 -13.87
N ILE A 316 -8.49 -3.08 -13.55
CA ILE A 316 -7.42 -2.08 -13.63
C ILE A 316 -6.26 -2.47 -12.69
N GLY A 317 -6.57 -2.89 -11.46
CA GLY A 317 -5.57 -3.38 -10.51
C GLY A 317 -4.82 -4.61 -11.01
N LEU A 318 -5.55 -5.59 -11.55
CA LEU A 318 -4.97 -6.80 -12.17
C LEU A 318 -4.05 -6.47 -13.35
N ALA A 319 -4.48 -5.58 -14.23
CA ALA A 319 -3.78 -5.24 -15.45
C ALA A 319 -2.54 -4.38 -15.24
N THR A 320 -2.56 -3.51 -14.22
CA THR A 320 -1.43 -2.63 -13.92
C THR A 320 -0.39 -3.30 -13.02
N GLY A 321 -0.82 -4.14 -12.08
CA GLY A 321 0.04 -4.70 -11.04
C GLY A 321 0.70 -3.64 -10.14
N PHE A 322 0.16 -2.42 -10.15
CA PHE A 322 0.67 -1.27 -9.41
C PHE A 322 -0.48 -0.50 -8.76
N HIS A 323 -0.46 -0.41 -7.44
CA HIS A 323 -1.58 0.04 -6.63
C HIS A 323 -1.95 1.51 -6.89
N GLU A 324 -0.96 2.40 -6.90
CA GLU A 324 -1.16 3.84 -7.10
C GLU A 324 -1.75 4.14 -8.49
N ALA A 325 -1.30 3.42 -9.52
CA ALA A 325 -1.86 3.57 -10.87
C ALA A 325 -3.30 3.07 -10.93
N ALA A 326 -3.60 1.94 -10.30
CA ALA A 326 -4.97 1.42 -10.26
C ALA A 326 -5.94 2.42 -9.61
N ILE A 327 -5.55 3.00 -8.48
CA ILE A 327 -6.32 4.00 -7.77
C ILE A 327 -6.44 5.30 -8.57
N GLY A 328 -5.32 5.78 -9.13
CA GLY A 328 -5.28 7.01 -9.93
C GLY A 328 -6.14 6.98 -11.18
N ILE A 329 -6.37 5.79 -11.73
CA ILE A 329 -7.25 5.57 -12.88
C ILE A 329 -8.70 5.38 -12.41
N ALA A 330 -8.93 4.49 -11.43
CA ALA A 330 -10.27 4.06 -11.05
C ALA A 330 -11.06 5.18 -10.34
N ILE A 331 -10.49 5.83 -9.33
CA ILE A 331 -11.22 6.81 -8.53
C ILE A 331 -11.81 7.93 -9.39
N PRO A 332 -11.06 8.66 -10.25
CA PRO A 332 -11.63 9.74 -11.05
C PRO A 332 -12.74 9.29 -12.02
N ILE A 333 -12.66 8.07 -12.53
CA ILE A 333 -13.65 7.52 -13.47
C ILE A 333 -15.03 7.35 -12.79
N PHE A 334 -15.04 6.95 -11.52
CA PHE A 334 -16.27 6.56 -10.85
C PHE A 334 -16.85 7.62 -9.91
N LEU A 335 -16.05 8.61 -9.48
CA LEU A 335 -16.53 9.69 -8.62
C LEU A 335 -17.80 10.38 -9.11
N PRO A 336 -17.91 10.75 -10.41
CA PRO A 336 -19.09 11.46 -10.91
C PRO A 336 -20.37 10.65 -10.89
N LEU A 337 -20.28 9.33 -10.73
CA LEU A 337 -21.45 8.42 -10.66
C LEU A 337 -22.01 8.27 -9.25
N LEU A 338 -21.28 8.73 -8.23
CA LEU A 338 -21.64 8.55 -6.85
C LEU A 338 -22.55 9.66 -6.36
N SER A 339 -23.70 9.29 -5.78
CA SER A 339 -24.56 10.24 -5.10
C SER A 339 -23.95 10.67 -3.75
N PRO A 340 -24.31 11.82 -3.19
CA PRO A 340 -23.85 12.23 -1.86
C PRO A 340 -24.12 11.17 -0.77
N ALA A 341 -25.24 10.44 -0.87
CA ALA A 341 -25.63 9.41 0.10
C ALA A 341 -24.74 8.17 0.03
N THR A 342 -24.27 7.79 -1.16
CA THR A 342 -23.46 6.58 -1.40
C THR A 342 -21.97 6.89 -1.63
N PHE A 343 -21.58 8.16 -1.56
CA PHE A 343 -20.25 8.65 -1.92
C PHE A 343 -19.11 7.86 -1.25
N MET A 344 -19.04 7.88 0.08
CA MET A 344 -17.97 7.21 0.82
C MET A 344 -17.99 5.69 0.63
N THR A 345 -19.18 5.11 0.51
CA THR A 345 -19.35 3.66 0.28
C THR A 345 -18.85 3.27 -1.11
N GLY A 346 -19.18 4.09 -2.13
CA GLY A 346 -18.71 3.87 -3.50
C GLY A 346 -17.20 4.05 -3.64
N VAL A 347 -16.63 5.10 -3.04
CA VAL A 347 -15.17 5.32 -3.01
C VAL A 347 -14.47 4.12 -2.32
N SER A 348 -15.01 3.64 -1.20
CA SER A 348 -14.50 2.47 -0.50
C SER A 348 -14.52 1.24 -1.39
N LEU A 349 -15.64 0.96 -2.08
CA LEU A 349 -15.75 -0.21 -2.96
C LEU A 349 -14.75 -0.15 -4.11
N VAL A 350 -14.61 1.00 -4.78
CA VAL A 350 -13.62 1.22 -5.85
C VAL A 350 -12.21 1.00 -5.34
N TYR A 351 -11.88 1.58 -4.18
CA TYR A 351 -10.57 1.44 -3.56
C TYR A 351 -10.24 -0.01 -3.22
N VAL A 352 -11.15 -0.70 -2.53
CA VAL A 352 -10.97 -2.10 -2.16
C VAL A 352 -10.88 -2.99 -3.40
N ALA A 353 -11.74 -2.81 -4.39
CA ALA A 353 -11.70 -3.58 -5.63
C ALA A 353 -10.39 -3.41 -6.40
N ALA A 354 -9.89 -2.18 -6.55
CA ALA A 354 -8.60 -1.91 -7.17
C ALA A 354 -7.43 -2.51 -6.37
N THR A 355 -7.49 -2.43 -5.04
CA THR A 355 -6.50 -3.05 -4.13
C THR A 355 -6.46 -4.56 -4.29
N ILE A 356 -7.63 -5.21 -4.33
CA ILE A 356 -7.72 -6.66 -4.55
C ILE A 356 -7.17 -7.04 -5.92
N GLY A 357 -7.50 -6.27 -6.96
CA GLY A 357 -6.92 -6.46 -8.29
C GLY A 357 -5.41 -6.40 -8.29
N TYR A 358 -4.84 -5.38 -7.63
CA TYR A 358 -3.40 -5.24 -7.46
C TYR A 358 -2.78 -6.44 -6.72
N ILE A 359 -3.35 -6.87 -5.58
CA ILE A 359 -2.85 -8.00 -4.81
C ILE A 359 -2.83 -9.28 -5.65
N LEU A 360 -3.88 -9.52 -6.43
CA LEU A 360 -4.04 -10.70 -7.26
C LEU A 360 -3.31 -10.61 -8.61
N SER A 361 -2.72 -9.46 -8.94
CA SER A 361 -2.05 -9.29 -10.23
C SER A 361 -0.84 -10.21 -10.38
N PRO A 362 -0.71 -10.92 -11.50
CA PRO A 362 0.50 -11.67 -11.84
C PRO A 362 1.73 -10.76 -12.04
N LEU A 363 1.52 -9.47 -12.23
CA LEU A 363 2.56 -8.45 -12.40
C LEU A 363 2.99 -7.81 -11.08
N HIS A 364 2.31 -8.13 -10.00
CA HIS A 364 2.62 -7.61 -8.68
C HIS A 364 4.01 -8.08 -8.22
N LEU A 365 4.92 -7.12 -8.05
CA LEU A 365 6.33 -7.38 -7.76
C LEU A 365 6.53 -8.26 -6.52
N CYS A 366 5.75 -8.02 -5.45
CA CYS A 366 5.88 -8.84 -4.24
C CYS A 366 5.48 -10.30 -4.48
N VAL A 367 4.48 -10.57 -5.31
CA VAL A 367 4.09 -11.95 -5.69
C VAL A 367 5.22 -12.60 -6.47
N ILE A 368 5.78 -11.89 -7.45
CA ILE A 368 6.88 -12.41 -8.29
C ILE A 368 8.10 -12.74 -7.43
N LEU A 369 8.57 -11.79 -6.62
CA LEU A 369 9.77 -11.97 -5.80
C LEU A 369 9.60 -13.05 -4.72
N THR A 370 8.46 -13.05 -4.01
CA THR A 370 8.19 -14.04 -2.96
C THR A 370 8.09 -15.45 -3.54
N ARG A 371 7.40 -15.60 -4.68
CA ARG A 371 7.33 -16.86 -5.39
C ARG A 371 8.71 -17.35 -5.84
N GLU A 372 9.54 -16.45 -6.36
CA GLU A 372 10.91 -16.78 -6.79
C GLU A 372 11.77 -17.20 -5.60
N TYR A 373 11.66 -16.51 -4.46
CA TYR A 373 12.37 -16.87 -3.24
C TYR A 373 12.03 -18.29 -2.77
N PHE A 374 10.74 -18.62 -2.68
CA PHE A 374 10.29 -19.94 -2.24
C PHE A 374 10.32 -21.01 -3.33
N GLN A 375 10.69 -20.69 -4.57
CA GLN A 375 10.61 -21.57 -5.75
C GLN A 375 9.19 -22.14 -5.95
N ALA A 376 8.17 -21.35 -5.63
CA ALA A 376 6.77 -21.75 -5.68
C ALA A 376 6.22 -21.76 -7.12
N ARG A 377 5.36 -22.74 -7.42
CA ARG A 377 4.67 -22.82 -8.72
C ARG A 377 3.59 -21.75 -8.81
N PHE A 378 3.59 -21.00 -9.91
CA PHE A 378 2.73 -19.83 -10.08
C PHE A 378 1.24 -20.15 -9.87
N ALA A 379 0.69 -21.09 -10.63
CA ALA A 379 -0.73 -21.43 -10.54
C ALA A 379 -1.13 -22.00 -9.18
N ALA A 380 -0.27 -22.80 -8.54
CA ALA A 380 -0.55 -23.40 -7.24
C ALA A 380 -0.54 -22.38 -6.10
N THR A 381 0.23 -21.29 -6.22
CA THR A 381 0.25 -20.18 -5.26
C THR A 381 -1.12 -19.52 -5.13
N TYR A 382 -1.86 -19.39 -6.23
CA TYR A 382 -3.17 -18.76 -6.24
C TYR A 382 -4.23 -19.51 -5.44
N ARG A 383 -4.05 -20.80 -5.17
CA ARG A 383 -4.92 -21.56 -4.25
C ARG A 383 -4.93 -20.94 -2.85
N TYR A 384 -3.81 -20.38 -2.42
CA TYR A 384 -3.65 -19.75 -1.10
C TYR A 384 -3.83 -18.23 -1.14
N LEU A 385 -3.57 -17.62 -2.30
CA LEU A 385 -3.65 -16.18 -2.47
C LEU A 385 -5.07 -15.68 -2.75
N LEU A 386 -5.87 -16.38 -3.57
CA LEU A 386 -7.20 -15.93 -4.01
C LEU A 386 -8.25 -15.83 -2.90
N PRO A 387 -8.41 -16.82 -1.99
CA PRO A 387 -9.61 -16.90 -1.16
C PRO A 387 -9.80 -15.67 -0.24
N THR A 388 -8.74 -15.21 0.42
CA THR A 388 -8.82 -14.07 1.35
C THR A 388 -9.18 -12.76 0.66
N PRO A 389 -8.48 -12.31 -0.40
CA PRO A 389 -8.83 -11.08 -1.11
C PRO A 389 -10.23 -11.12 -1.72
N LEU A 390 -10.65 -12.26 -2.30
CA LEU A 390 -11.99 -12.39 -2.85
C LEU A 390 -13.08 -12.34 -1.77
N PHE A 391 -12.83 -12.90 -0.60
CA PHE A 391 -13.74 -12.78 0.54
C PHE A 391 -13.86 -11.34 1.02
N MET A 392 -12.74 -10.61 1.10
CA MET A 392 -12.75 -9.18 1.40
C MET A 392 -13.60 -8.39 0.41
N LEU A 393 -13.41 -8.64 -0.88
CA LEU A 393 -14.18 -7.98 -1.94
C LEU A 393 -15.68 -8.28 -1.84
N ALA A 394 -16.02 -9.55 -1.67
CA ALA A 394 -17.41 -9.99 -1.55
C ALA A 394 -18.13 -9.32 -0.36
N LEU A 395 -17.50 -9.30 0.83
CA LEU A 395 -18.07 -8.63 2.00
C LEU A 395 -18.17 -7.12 1.83
N THR A 396 -17.15 -6.48 1.19
CA THR A 396 -17.22 -5.05 0.89
C THR A 396 -18.35 -4.73 -0.06
N LEU A 397 -18.57 -5.57 -1.08
CA LEU A 397 -19.67 -5.42 -2.02
C LEU A 397 -21.03 -5.59 -1.31
N ILE A 398 -21.19 -6.64 -0.52
CA ILE A 398 -22.42 -6.87 0.25
C ILE A 398 -22.69 -5.69 1.19
N TRP A 399 -21.68 -5.22 1.90
CA TRP A 399 -21.78 -4.03 2.76
C TRP A 399 -22.22 -2.79 1.99
N SER A 400 -21.65 -2.59 0.79
CA SER A 400 -21.99 -1.46 -0.07
C SER A 400 -23.42 -1.51 -0.57
N LEU A 401 -23.91 -2.70 -0.95
CA LEU A 401 -25.30 -2.91 -1.35
C LEU A 401 -26.29 -2.67 -0.18
N VAL A 402 -25.96 -3.12 1.02
CA VAL A 402 -26.77 -2.87 2.23
C VAL A 402 -26.83 -1.37 2.56
N LYS A 403 -25.77 -0.62 2.23
CA LYS A 403 -25.74 0.85 2.41
C LYS A 403 -26.39 1.63 1.27
N GLY A 404 -27.03 0.96 0.32
CA GLY A 404 -27.86 1.57 -0.73
C GLY A 404 -27.10 1.94 -2.01
N LEU A 405 -25.98 1.27 -2.30
CA LEU A 405 -25.22 1.49 -3.54
C LEU A 405 -25.90 0.89 -4.77
#